data_17a88a0335c445d152ee0bcaf67f94f4
#
_entry.id   17a88a0335c445d152ee0bcaf67f94f4
#
_cell.length_a   1.000
_cell.length_b   1.000
_cell.length_c   1.000
_cell.angle_alpha   90.00
_cell.angle_beta   90.00
_cell.angle_gamma   90.00
#
_symmetry.space_group_name_H-M   'P 1'
#
loop_
_entity.id
_entity.type
_entity.pdbx_description
1 polymer ?
#
loop_
_entity_poly.entity_id
_entity_poly.type
_entity_poly.pdbx_seq_one_letter_code
_entity_poly.pdbx_strand_id
1 'polypeptide(L)'
;AQETLWRWGEAGVGKSRYADFLTKGKKTAKLGSSRDYFQDYKGENYVILNDLRPNEFSYADLLRLTDPYQHDKAAPRRYHDLKLNLKTLIITSPYSPEDFYEYCKVDNYQIDTFEQLKRRLHVIHVTDELMKQVMPDEFGEDDLSDLIGF
;
A
#
# COMPACT_ATOMS: atom_id res chain seq x y z
N ALA A 1 16.25 -7.65 1.49
CA ALA A 1 15.26 -7.61 0.41
C ALA A 1 14.12 -6.64 0.76
N GLN A 2 13.51 -6.06 -0.25
CA GLN A 2 12.35 -5.17 -0.06
C GLN A 2 11.16 -5.94 0.49
N GLU A 3 10.44 -5.32 1.44
CA GLU A 3 9.14 -5.78 1.91
C GLU A 3 8.02 -4.98 1.24
N THR A 4 6.93 -5.66 0.89
CA THR A 4 5.70 -4.99 0.45
C THR A 4 4.53 -5.41 1.34
N LEU A 5 3.92 -4.42 1.97
CA LEU A 5 2.83 -4.60 2.92
C LEU A 5 1.54 -4.07 2.28
N TRP A 6 0.58 -4.98 2.04
CA TRP A 6 -0.70 -4.64 1.42
C TRP A 6 -1.76 -4.55 2.51
N ARG A 7 -2.32 -3.37 2.69
CA ARG A 7 -3.29 -3.07 3.75
C ARG A 7 -4.58 -2.62 3.11
N TRP A 8 -5.60 -3.47 3.12
CA TRP A 8 -6.83 -3.18 2.41
C TRP A 8 -8.04 -3.16 3.35
N GLY A 9 -9.09 -2.47 2.94
CA GLY A 9 -10.32 -2.38 3.71
C GLY A 9 -11.23 -1.27 3.20
N GLU A 10 -12.40 -1.18 3.78
CA GLU A 10 -13.38 -0.17 3.41
C GLU A 10 -12.90 1.25 3.73
N ALA A 11 -13.49 2.23 3.07
CA ALA A 11 -13.22 3.62 3.35
C ALA A 11 -13.56 3.94 4.81
N GLY A 12 -12.68 4.71 5.45
CA GLY A 12 -12.92 5.17 6.82
C GLY A 12 -12.54 4.21 7.93
N VAL A 13 -12.02 3.01 7.62
CA VAL A 13 -11.62 2.05 8.68
C VAL A 13 -10.29 2.41 9.34
N GLY A 14 -9.49 3.29 8.73
CA GLY A 14 -8.22 3.72 9.32
C GLY A 14 -6.97 3.19 8.62
N LYS A 15 -7.06 2.83 7.34
CA LYS A 15 -5.91 2.31 6.57
C LYS A 15 -4.73 3.29 6.57
N SER A 16 -4.99 4.58 6.34
CA SER A 16 -3.93 5.59 6.35
C SER A 16 -3.29 5.74 7.73
N ARG A 17 -4.09 5.70 8.78
CA ARG A 17 -3.60 5.75 10.16
C ARG A 17 -2.73 4.55 10.48
N TYR A 18 -3.14 3.38 10.00
CA TYR A 18 -2.38 2.15 10.18
C TYR A 18 -1.02 2.24 9.47
N ALA A 19 -1.01 2.75 8.23
CA ALA A 19 0.24 2.93 7.48
C ALA A 19 1.16 3.94 8.19
N ASP A 20 0.62 5.03 8.69
CA ASP A 20 1.39 6.02 9.46
C ASP A 20 1.97 5.41 10.75
N PHE A 21 1.21 4.56 11.41
CA PHE A 21 1.67 3.82 12.59
C PHE A 21 2.85 2.90 12.25
N LEU A 22 2.77 2.18 11.13
CA LEU A 22 3.83 1.26 10.69
C LEU A 22 5.14 1.98 10.35
N THR A 23 5.05 3.24 9.95
CA THR A 23 6.21 4.04 9.54
C THR A 23 6.64 5.08 10.55
N LYS A 24 6.09 5.02 11.76
CA LYS A 24 6.40 5.98 12.81
C LYS A 24 7.89 6.02 13.11
N GLY A 25 8.45 7.23 13.11
CA GLY A 25 9.87 7.43 13.35
C GLY A 25 10.77 7.15 12.14
N LYS A 26 10.18 6.83 10.99
CA LYS A 26 10.92 6.59 9.75
C LYS A 26 10.70 7.72 8.77
N LYS A 27 11.75 8.06 8.01
CA LYS A 27 11.63 9.05 6.93
C LYS A 27 10.84 8.39 5.80
N THR A 28 9.62 8.85 5.57
CA THR A 28 8.64 8.18 4.74
C THR A 28 8.08 9.13 3.69
N ALA A 29 8.00 8.67 2.43
CA ALA A 29 7.25 9.34 1.40
C ALA A 29 5.83 8.81 1.38
N LYS A 30 4.85 9.70 1.54
CA LYS A 30 3.43 9.34 1.45
C LYS A 30 2.90 9.85 0.13
N LEU A 31 2.63 8.93 -0.77
CA LEU A 31 2.29 9.21 -2.16
C LEU A 31 0.85 8.75 -2.46
N GLY A 32 0.28 9.26 -3.54
CA GLY A 32 -1.03 8.78 -4.00
C GLY A 32 -2.19 9.70 -3.73
N SER A 33 -1.95 10.93 -3.29
CA SER A 33 -3.00 11.94 -3.15
C SER A 33 -3.34 12.61 -4.48
N SER A 34 -2.58 12.33 -5.53
CA SER A 34 -2.75 12.89 -6.86
C SER A 34 -2.48 11.82 -7.91
N ARG A 35 -2.72 12.15 -9.19
CA ARG A 35 -2.44 11.24 -10.30
C ARG A 35 -0.95 10.95 -10.47
N ASP A 36 -0.11 11.80 -9.93
CA ASP A 36 1.34 11.71 -10.08
C ASP A 36 1.95 11.14 -8.80
N TYR A 37 1.86 9.82 -8.65
CA TYR A 37 2.26 9.12 -7.42
C TYR A 37 3.67 9.44 -6.96
N PHE A 38 4.62 9.54 -7.86
CA PHE A 38 6.03 9.69 -7.48
C PHE A 38 6.55 11.12 -7.58
N GLN A 39 5.67 12.08 -7.83
CA GLN A 39 6.06 13.49 -7.99
C GLN A 39 6.82 14.02 -6.79
N ASP A 40 6.40 13.66 -5.58
CA ASP A 40 6.97 14.18 -4.34
C ASP A 40 8.02 13.26 -3.72
N TYR A 41 8.41 12.20 -4.42
CA TYR A 41 9.40 11.27 -3.92
C TYR A 41 10.80 11.89 -3.95
N LYS A 42 11.53 11.76 -2.82
CA LYS A 42 12.86 12.36 -2.63
C LYS A 42 13.91 11.34 -2.19
N GLY A 43 13.72 10.07 -2.53
CA GLY A 43 14.70 9.02 -2.21
C GLY A 43 14.46 8.30 -0.89
N GLU A 44 13.30 8.47 -0.28
CA GLU A 44 12.98 7.81 0.98
C GLU A 44 12.94 6.29 0.81
N ASN A 45 13.40 5.56 1.84
CA ASN A 45 13.40 4.10 1.86
C ASN A 45 12.04 3.50 2.22
N TYR A 46 11.21 4.27 2.91
CA TYR A 46 9.85 3.88 3.32
C TYR A 46 8.88 4.69 2.47
N VAL A 47 8.02 3.98 1.75
CA VAL A 47 7.06 4.61 0.84
C VAL A 47 5.67 4.06 1.13
N ILE A 48 4.71 4.95 1.26
CA ILE A 48 3.29 4.59 1.33
C ILE A 48 2.65 5.01 0.01
N LEU A 49 2.11 4.04 -0.73
CA LEU A 49 1.20 4.30 -1.84
C LEU A 49 -0.21 4.29 -1.28
N ASN A 50 -0.77 5.46 -1.08
CA ASN A 50 -2.04 5.61 -0.39
C ASN A 50 -3.21 5.50 -1.36
N ASP A 51 -4.16 4.63 -1.03
CA ASP A 51 -5.40 4.45 -1.77
C ASP A 51 -5.18 4.04 -3.23
N LEU A 52 -4.30 3.06 -3.43
CA LEU A 52 -3.99 2.56 -4.77
C LEU A 52 -5.19 1.86 -5.40
N ARG A 53 -5.48 2.18 -6.66
CA ARG A 53 -6.56 1.59 -7.44
C ARG A 53 -6.01 0.82 -8.62
N PRO A 54 -6.75 -0.19 -9.13
CA PRO A 54 -6.31 -0.91 -10.32
C PRO A 54 -6.08 0.03 -11.50
N ASN A 55 -5.05 -0.26 -12.28
CA ASN A 55 -4.69 0.45 -13.52
C ASN A 55 -4.17 1.88 -13.35
N GLU A 56 -3.84 2.30 -12.15
CA GLU A 56 -3.13 3.57 -11.95
C GLU A 56 -1.69 3.49 -12.48
N PHE A 57 -1.06 2.33 -12.33
CA PHE A 57 0.07 1.94 -13.18
C PHE A 57 -0.27 0.63 -13.88
N SER A 58 0.53 0.24 -14.88
CA SER A 58 0.35 -1.06 -15.50
C SER A 58 0.64 -2.16 -14.48
N TYR A 59 0.03 -3.32 -14.65
CA TYR A 59 0.29 -4.47 -13.79
C TYR A 59 1.76 -4.89 -13.85
N ALA A 60 2.38 -4.81 -15.05
CA ALA A 60 3.80 -5.10 -15.21
C ALA A 60 4.67 -4.15 -14.36
N ASP A 61 4.32 -2.86 -14.30
CA ASP A 61 5.01 -1.90 -13.45
C ASP A 61 4.83 -2.21 -11.98
N LEU A 62 3.63 -2.64 -11.57
CA LEU A 62 3.37 -3.05 -10.19
C LEU A 62 4.22 -4.26 -9.81
N LEU A 63 4.36 -5.24 -10.71
CA LEU A 63 5.23 -6.39 -10.48
C LEU A 63 6.68 -5.98 -10.30
N ARG A 64 7.18 -5.06 -11.12
CA ARG A 64 8.56 -4.54 -10.97
C ARG A 64 8.73 -3.80 -9.65
N LEU A 65 7.76 -2.97 -9.30
CA LEU A 65 7.81 -2.17 -8.09
C LEU A 65 7.84 -3.03 -6.82
N THR A 66 7.15 -4.17 -6.84
CA THR A 66 7.03 -5.09 -5.71
C THR A 66 8.07 -6.21 -5.71
N ASP A 67 8.91 -6.29 -6.72
CA ASP A 67 9.95 -7.32 -6.79
C ASP A 67 10.94 -7.14 -5.64
N PRO A 68 11.06 -8.12 -4.71
CA PRO A 68 11.90 -7.95 -3.53
C PRO A 68 13.40 -8.02 -3.84
N TYR A 69 13.78 -8.52 -5.00
CA TYR A 69 15.18 -8.77 -5.36
C TYR A 69 15.75 -7.75 -6.35
N GLN A 70 14.91 -6.94 -6.96
CA GLN A 70 15.38 -5.90 -7.85
C GLN A 70 15.66 -4.62 -7.05
N HIS A 71 16.93 -4.29 -6.87
CA HIS A 71 17.35 -3.15 -6.06
C HIS A 71 17.46 -1.85 -6.85
N ASP A 72 17.54 -1.95 -8.17
CA ASP A 72 17.78 -0.81 -9.05
C ASP A 72 16.50 -0.49 -9.82
N LYS A 73 15.50 -0.02 -9.07
CA LYS A 73 14.18 0.24 -9.62
C LYS A 73 14.07 1.66 -10.17
N ALA A 74 13.35 1.79 -11.28
CA ALA A 74 12.88 3.08 -11.77
C ALA A 74 11.39 3.24 -11.41
N ALA A 75 10.96 4.48 -11.23
CA ALA A 75 9.54 4.78 -11.04
C ALA A 75 8.76 4.45 -12.31
N PRO A 76 7.47 4.05 -12.19
CA PRO A 76 6.67 3.69 -13.34
C PRO A 76 6.50 4.83 -14.35
N ARG A 77 6.58 4.50 -15.63
CA ARG A 77 6.22 5.36 -16.79
C ARG A 77 6.81 6.76 -16.76
N ARG A 78 5.97 7.77 -16.46
CA ARG A 78 6.29 9.20 -16.48
C ARG A 78 7.55 9.54 -15.69
N TYR A 79 7.85 8.74 -14.67
CA TYR A 79 8.95 8.97 -13.75
C TYR A 79 10.09 7.98 -13.94
N HIS A 80 10.22 7.37 -15.12
CA HIS A 80 11.20 6.30 -15.36
C HIS A 80 12.65 6.71 -15.12
N ASP A 81 12.95 8.01 -15.15
CA ASP A 81 14.28 8.52 -14.81
C ASP A 81 14.51 8.67 -13.30
N LEU A 82 13.45 8.59 -12.52
CA LEU A 82 13.53 8.72 -11.06
C LEU A 82 13.89 7.38 -10.46
N LYS A 83 15.02 7.34 -9.74
CA LYS A 83 15.49 6.11 -9.07
C LYS A 83 14.79 5.94 -7.75
N LEU A 84 14.28 4.74 -7.51
CA LEU A 84 13.61 4.35 -6.27
C LEU A 84 14.57 3.59 -5.38
N ASN A 85 14.54 3.90 -4.09
CA ASN A 85 15.42 3.30 -3.10
C ASN A 85 14.58 2.63 -2.00
N LEU A 86 13.72 1.71 -2.40
CA LEU A 86 12.69 1.13 -1.55
C LEU A 86 13.26 0.04 -0.63
N LYS A 87 13.02 0.19 0.65
CA LYS A 87 13.22 -0.86 1.65
C LYS A 87 11.88 -1.47 2.05
N THR A 88 10.90 -0.62 2.33
CA THR A 88 9.54 -1.02 2.68
C THR A 88 8.55 -0.22 1.86
N LEU A 89 7.71 -0.94 1.15
CA LEU A 89 6.60 -0.36 0.38
C LEU A 89 5.30 -0.76 1.06
N ILE A 90 4.52 0.24 1.47
CA ILE A 90 3.20 0.01 2.07
C ILE A 90 2.17 0.49 1.06
N ILE A 91 1.25 -0.40 0.71
CA ILE A 91 0.14 -0.08 -0.19
C ILE A 91 -1.13 -0.12 0.63
N THR A 92 -1.90 0.95 0.62
CA THR A 92 -3.27 0.90 1.11
C THR A 92 -4.22 0.89 -0.09
N SER A 93 -5.32 0.15 0.01
CA SER A 93 -6.27 -0.01 -1.08
C SER A 93 -7.64 -0.40 -0.55
N PRO A 94 -8.73 -0.02 -1.22
CA PRO A 94 -10.05 -0.58 -0.89
C PRO A 94 -10.21 -2.02 -1.34
N TYR A 95 -9.27 -2.56 -2.14
CA TYR A 95 -9.34 -3.89 -2.73
C TYR A 95 -8.39 -4.86 -2.06
N SER A 96 -8.85 -6.11 -1.84
CA SER A 96 -7.93 -7.22 -1.60
C SER A 96 -7.02 -7.41 -2.82
N PRO A 97 -5.85 -8.05 -2.68
CA PRO A 97 -5.01 -8.31 -3.86
C PRO A 97 -5.75 -9.08 -4.96
N GLU A 98 -6.59 -10.04 -4.58
CA GLU A 98 -7.38 -10.83 -5.52
C GLU A 98 -8.33 -9.97 -6.34
N ASP A 99 -9.12 -9.14 -5.65
CA ASP A 99 -10.06 -8.24 -6.32
C ASP A 99 -9.33 -7.19 -7.14
N PHE A 100 -8.23 -6.68 -6.62
CA PHE A 100 -7.39 -5.73 -7.34
C PHE A 100 -6.94 -6.29 -8.68
N TYR A 101 -6.44 -7.54 -8.67
CA TYR A 101 -5.99 -8.20 -9.88
C TYR A 101 -7.12 -8.40 -10.89
N GLU A 102 -8.32 -8.75 -10.43
CA GLU A 102 -9.48 -8.92 -11.32
C GLU A 102 -9.80 -7.68 -12.13
N TYR A 103 -9.58 -6.50 -11.56
CA TYR A 103 -9.85 -5.24 -12.23
C TYR A 103 -8.64 -4.72 -13.04
N CYS A 104 -7.49 -5.37 -12.93
CA CYS A 104 -6.32 -4.97 -13.70
C CYS A 104 -6.43 -5.39 -15.16
N LYS A 105 -5.98 -4.51 -16.04
CA LYS A 105 -5.77 -4.85 -17.46
C LYS A 105 -4.43 -5.55 -17.57
N VAL A 106 -4.45 -6.81 -17.95
CA VAL A 106 -3.25 -7.63 -18.08
C VAL A 106 -3.13 -8.09 -19.54
N ASP A 107 -1.99 -7.78 -20.16
CA ASP A 107 -1.78 -8.07 -21.58
C ASP A 107 -1.69 -9.57 -21.82
N ASN A 108 -1.03 -10.30 -20.93
CA ASN A 108 -0.89 -11.75 -21.04
C ASN A 108 -1.00 -12.40 -19.65
N TYR A 109 -2.14 -13.01 -19.39
CA TYR A 109 -2.44 -13.64 -18.09
C TYR A 109 -1.57 -14.86 -17.78
N GLN A 110 -0.93 -15.45 -18.77
CA GLN A 110 -0.03 -16.58 -18.55
C GLN A 110 1.36 -16.12 -18.10
N ILE A 111 1.74 -14.91 -18.47
CA ILE A 111 3.05 -14.32 -18.12
C ILE A 111 2.92 -13.48 -16.85
N ASP A 112 1.98 -12.55 -16.83
CA ASP A 112 1.77 -11.63 -15.71
C ASP A 112 0.68 -12.18 -14.79
N THR A 113 1.04 -13.23 -14.03
CA THR A 113 0.10 -13.98 -13.20
C THR A 113 -0.14 -13.30 -11.86
N PHE A 114 -1.29 -13.60 -11.25
CA PHE A 114 -1.60 -13.14 -9.91
C PHE A 114 -0.63 -13.70 -8.85
N GLU A 115 -0.19 -14.95 -9.02
CA GLU A 115 0.74 -15.59 -8.09
C GLU A 115 2.04 -14.82 -7.91
N GLN A 116 2.52 -14.16 -8.96
CA GLN A 116 3.72 -13.33 -8.87
C GLN A 116 3.55 -12.16 -7.91
N LEU A 117 2.37 -11.53 -7.91
CA LEU A 117 2.08 -10.45 -6.97
C LEU A 117 1.83 -11.03 -5.56
N LYS A 118 0.98 -12.02 -5.46
CA LYS A 118 0.53 -12.59 -4.19
C LYS A 118 1.71 -13.01 -3.30
N ARG A 119 2.68 -13.72 -3.87
CA ARG A 119 3.82 -14.23 -3.09
C ARG A 119 4.75 -13.16 -2.56
N ARG A 120 4.67 -11.94 -3.09
CA ARG A 120 5.51 -10.80 -2.69
C ARG A 120 4.90 -9.98 -1.57
N LEU A 121 3.61 -10.19 -1.26
CA LEU A 121 2.85 -9.32 -0.38
C LEU A 121 2.67 -9.91 1.00
N HIS A 122 2.74 -9.05 2.00
CA HIS A 122 2.25 -9.32 3.35
C HIS A 122 0.90 -8.62 3.47
N VAL A 123 -0.19 -9.38 3.48
CA VAL A 123 -1.54 -8.85 3.35
C VAL A 123 -2.26 -8.83 4.69
N ILE A 124 -2.86 -7.70 5.03
CA ILE A 124 -3.75 -7.59 6.18
C ILE A 124 -5.03 -6.87 5.74
N HIS A 125 -6.17 -7.45 6.10
CA HIS A 125 -7.46 -6.80 5.99
C HIS A 125 -7.64 -5.87 7.20
N VAL A 126 -7.69 -4.57 6.94
CA VAL A 126 -7.85 -3.56 7.97
C VAL A 126 -9.34 -3.40 8.29
N THR A 127 -9.70 -3.68 9.52
CA THR A 127 -11.07 -3.62 10.02
C THR A 127 -11.12 -2.75 11.27
N ASP A 128 -12.31 -2.35 11.67
CA ASP A 128 -12.51 -1.61 12.92
C ASP A 128 -11.97 -2.39 14.12
N GLU A 129 -12.18 -3.70 14.14
CA GLU A 129 -11.69 -4.55 15.24
C GLU A 129 -10.17 -4.59 15.28
N LEU A 130 -9.52 -4.71 14.13
CA LEU A 130 -8.07 -4.68 14.06
C LEU A 130 -7.53 -3.36 14.61
N MET A 131 -8.14 -2.25 14.21
CA MET A 131 -7.67 -0.93 14.62
C MET A 131 -7.84 -0.73 16.14
N LYS A 132 -8.90 -1.25 16.74
CA LYS A 132 -9.09 -1.23 18.18
C LYS A 132 -8.00 -2.00 18.93
N GLN A 133 -7.53 -3.10 18.34
CA GLN A 133 -6.44 -3.91 18.92
C GLN A 133 -5.08 -3.25 18.77
N VAL A 134 -4.81 -2.69 17.58
CA VAL A 134 -3.48 -2.14 17.23
C VAL A 134 -3.32 -0.72 17.78
N MET A 135 -4.37 0.08 17.74
CA MET A 135 -4.36 1.48 18.13
C MET A 135 -5.52 1.77 19.09
N PRO A 136 -5.54 1.14 20.29
CA PRO A 136 -6.67 1.26 21.19
C PRO A 136 -6.91 2.69 21.69
N ASP A 137 -5.88 3.49 21.80
CA ASP A 137 -6.02 4.88 22.26
C ASP A 137 -6.79 5.75 21.26
N GLU A 138 -6.73 5.43 19.98
CA GLU A 138 -7.43 6.18 18.95
C GLU A 138 -8.79 5.58 18.59
N PHE A 139 -8.92 4.24 18.64
CA PHE A 139 -10.10 3.53 18.13
C PHE A 139 -10.91 2.81 19.19
N GLY A 140 -10.34 2.58 20.37
CA GLY A 140 -11.03 1.87 21.45
C GLY A 140 -11.89 2.74 22.36
N GLU A 141 -11.51 4.01 22.56
CA GLU A 141 -12.18 4.92 23.47
C GLU A 141 -13.58 5.32 23.01
N ASP A 142 -13.81 5.41 21.71
CA ASP A 142 -15.11 5.77 21.15
C ASP A 142 -16.18 4.77 21.57
N ASP A 143 -15.84 3.50 21.60
CA ASP A 143 -16.74 2.44 22.04
C ASP A 143 -17.09 2.58 23.53
N LEU A 144 -16.14 2.96 24.34
CA LEU A 144 -16.36 3.17 25.76
C LEU A 144 -17.29 4.37 25.99
N SER A 145 -17.09 5.44 25.24
CA SER A 145 -17.96 6.62 25.30
C SER A 145 -19.40 6.28 24.94
N ASP A 146 -19.59 5.48 23.92
CA ASP A 146 -20.92 5.01 23.49
C ASP A 146 -21.58 4.14 24.56
N LEU A 147 -20.81 3.26 25.19
CA LEU A 147 -21.31 2.37 26.24
C LEU A 147 -21.78 3.10 27.48
N ILE A 148 -21.14 4.18 27.84
CA ILE A 148 -21.51 4.97 29.03
C ILE A 148 -22.41 6.15 28.71
N GLY A 149 -22.87 6.27 27.47
CA GLY A 149 -23.89 7.23 27.08
C GLY A 149 -23.43 8.68 27.00
N PHE A 150 -22.21 8.91 26.73
CA PHE A 150 -21.65 10.25 26.54
C PHE A 150 -21.61 10.69 25.09
#